data_06f80e16679aebca9b6c1edd3ef96f73
#
_entry.id   06f80e16679aebca9b6c1edd3ef96f73
#
_cell.length_a   1.000
_cell.length_b   1.000
_cell.length_c   1.000
_cell.angle_alpha   90.00
_cell.angle_beta   90.00
_cell.angle_gamma   90.00
#
_symmetry.space_group_name_H-M   'P 1'
#
loop_
_entity.id
_entity.type
_entity.pdbx_description
1 polymer ?
#
loop_
_entity_poly.entity_id
_entity_poly.type
_entity_poly.pdbx_seq_one_letter_code
_entity_poly.pdbx_strand_id
1 'polypeptide(L)'
;FGWGFRNYMEMVVAPSNAIEVRVTGQKWKWTFEYDNGASSADTFAVPINRPVKLIMSSRDVLHSFFVPGFRNKMDVVPKKFNTMWFQATVLGEQQVFCAEYCGTDHSRMLAKVLVMTDADYSRWLEANKSLGKTPVERGAKLFAGKGGCTACHANQPDSVAGQPNIGPKLWGAFGRKEALADGSSVQI
;
A
#
# COMPACT_ATOMS: atom_id res chain seq x y z
N PHE A 1 29.48 27.65 -6.59
CA PHE A 1 29.03 26.58 -7.50
C PHE A 1 29.28 25.19 -6.90
N GLY A 2 30.53 24.84 -6.52
CA GLY A 2 30.88 23.51 -6.00
C GLY A 2 30.09 23.08 -4.76
N TRP A 3 29.86 23.97 -3.81
CA TRP A 3 29.04 23.69 -2.62
C TRP A 3 27.57 23.41 -2.96
N GLY A 4 26.99 24.19 -3.86
CA GLY A 4 25.60 23.96 -4.28
C GLY A 4 25.44 22.64 -5.01
N PHE A 5 26.38 22.27 -5.87
CA PHE A 5 26.37 20.98 -6.56
C PHE A 5 26.54 19.81 -5.59
N ARG A 6 27.46 19.90 -4.64
CA ARG A 6 27.63 18.87 -3.60
C ARG A 6 26.35 18.66 -2.80
N ASN A 7 25.75 19.74 -2.28
CA ASN A 7 24.51 19.65 -1.53
C ASN A 7 23.37 19.05 -2.37
N TYR A 8 23.28 19.42 -3.64
CA TYR A 8 22.31 18.82 -4.56
C TYR A 8 22.53 17.31 -4.69
N MET A 9 23.76 16.86 -4.88
CA MET A 9 24.05 15.41 -4.96
C MET A 9 23.72 14.67 -3.67
N GLU A 10 23.99 15.27 -2.51
CA GLU A 10 23.61 14.69 -1.21
C GLU A 10 22.09 14.60 -1.03
N MET A 11 21.30 15.48 -1.65
CA MET A 11 19.84 15.43 -1.60
C MET A 11 19.24 14.40 -2.55
N VAL A 12 19.84 14.15 -3.71
CA VAL A 12 19.25 13.27 -4.74
C VAL A 12 19.80 11.85 -4.71
N VAL A 13 21.00 11.65 -4.21
CA VAL A 13 21.64 10.33 -4.14
C VAL A 13 21.42 9.72 -2.76
N ALA A 14 20.57 8.69 -2.71
CA ALA A 14 20.34 7.97 -1.46
C ALA A 14 21.61 7.23 -1.00
N PRO A 15 21.89 7.18 0.32
CA PRO A 15 22.94 6.34 0.86
C PRO A 15 22.77 4.86 0.47
N SER A 16 23.89 4.16 0.28
CA SER A 16 23.87 2.75 -0.18
C SER A 16 23.21 1.78 0.81
N ASN A 17 23.15 2.16 2.10
CA ASN A 17 22.50 1.40 3.16
C ASN A 17 21.05 1.83 3.41
N ALA A 18 20.44 2.60 2.51
CA ALA A 18 19.05 3.03 2.65
C ALA A 18 18.09 1.85 2.55
N ILE A 19 17.09 1.83 3.42
CA ILE A 19 15.98 0.89 3.35
C ILE A 19 15.12 1.25 2.14
N GLU A 20 14.91 0.31 1.23
CA GLU A 20 14.06 0.54 0.07
C GLU A 20 12.59 0.24 0.39
N VAL A 21 11.72 1.16 0.00
CA VAL A 21 10.26 1.00 0.06
C VAL A 21 9.69 1.35 -1.31
N ARG A 22 8.97 0.42 -1.91
CA ARG A 22 8.26 0.66 -3.16
C ARG A 22 6.92 1.31 -2.87
N VAL A 23 6.64 2.41 -3.56
CA VAL A 23 5.40 3.18 -3.39
C VAL A 23 4.64 3.18 -4.71
N THR A 24 3.42 2.71 -4.66
CA THR A 24 2.51 2.76 -5.81
C THR A 24 1.37 3.74 -5.54
N GLY A 25 1.28 4.79 -6.36
CA GLY A 25 0.11 5.68 -6.41
C GLY A 25 -0.97 5.11 -7.32
N GLN A 26 -2.21 5.19 -6.88
CA GLN A 26 -3.39 4.84 -7.67
C GLN A 26 -4.57 5.65 -7.12
N LYS A 27 -5.53 6.04 -7.92
CA LYS A 27 -6.75 6.76 -7.51
C LYS A 27 -7.51 5.98 -6.44
N TRP A 28 -7.60 6.40 -5.25
CA TRP A 28 -7.03 7.56 -4.52
C TRP A 28 -6.39 7.03 -3.25
N LYS A 29 -5.40 6.16 -3.42
CA LYS A 29 -4.68 5.45 -2.36
C LYS A 29 -3.19 5.33 -2.65
N TRP A 30 -2.43 5.12 -1.59
CA TRP A 30 -1.02 4.78 -1.63
C TRP A 30 -0.81 3.33 -1.18
N THR A 31 0.01 2.58 -1.89
CA THR A 31 0.43 1.23 -1.48
C THR A 31 1.93 1.21 -1.28
N PHE A 32 2.36 0.59 -0.20
CA PHE A 32 3.75 0.47 0.21
C PHE A 32 4.16 -1.00 0.27
N GLU A 33 5.30 -1.34 -0.33
CA GLU A 33 5.83 -2.69 -0.37
C GLU A 33 7.30 -2.67 0.06
N TYR A 34 7.68 -3.61 0.92
CA TYR A 34 9.03 -3.77 1.46
C TYR A 34 9.68 -5.03 0.91
N ASP A 35 11.02 -5.05 0.85
CA ASP A 35 11.77 -6.19 0.30
C ASP A 35 11.56 -7.49 1.06
N ASN A 36 11.19 -7.43 2.35
CA ASN A 36 10.87 -8.60 3.16
C ASN A 36 9.46 -9.16 2.91
N GLY A 37 8.72 -8.61 1.94
CA GLY A 37 7.34 -9.00 1.60
C GLY A 37 6.25 -8.35 2.46
N ALA A 38 6.59 -7.47 3.40
CA ALA A 38 5.59 -6.65 4.09
C ALA A 38 4.93 -5.68 3.12
N SER A 39 3.64 -5.44 3.29
CA SER A 39 2.89 -4.47 2.47
C SER A 39 1.78 -3.80 3.27
N SER A 40 1.49 -2.56 2.93
CA SER A 40 0.45 -1.78 3.59
C SER A 40 -0.22 -0.81 2.62
N ALA A 41 -1.40 -0.30 3.00
CA ALA A 41 -2.10 0.75 2.27
C ALA A 41 -2.27 1.97 3.18
N ASP A 42 -2.05 3.16 2.61
CA ASP A 42 -2.25 4.45 3.24
C ASP A 42 -1.53 4.67 4.60
N THR A 43 -0.64 3.77 4.96
CA THR A 43 0.23 3.88 6.14
C THR A 43 1.49 3.06 5.93
N PHE A 44 2.65 3.64 6.16
CA PHE A 44 3.91 2.91 6.14
C PHE A 44 4.79 3.27 7.33
N ALA A 45 5.65 2.34 7.73
CA ALA A 45 6.57 2.52 8.85
C ALA A 45 8.01 2.67 8.38
N VAL A 46 8.77 3.45 9.11
CA VAL A 46 10.21 3.62 8.92
C VAL A 46 10.91 3.66 10.27
N PRO A 47 12.13 3.15 10.39
CA PRO A 47 12.90 3.28 11.62
C PRO A 47 13.49 4.68 11.74
N ILE A 48 13.61 5.15 12.97
CA ILE A 48 14.28 6.42 13.29
C ILE A 48 15.77 6.36 12.96
N ASN A 49 16.35 7.48 12.53
CA ASN A 49 17.78 7.65 12.26
C ASN A 49 18.37 6.70 11.20
N ARG A 50 17.53 6.10 10.37
CA ARG A 50 17.99 5.30 9.24
C ARG A 50 17.54 5.92 7.91
N PRO A 51 18.41 5.93 6.90
CA PRO A 51 18.02 6.42 5.58
C PRO A 51 17.00 5.49 4.94
N VAL A 52 15.97 6.07 4.35
CA VAL A 52 14.90 5.37 3.64
C VAL A 52 14.81 5.94 2.23
N LYS A 53 14.82 5.07 1.24
CA LYS A 53 14.66 5.39 -0.18
C LYS A 53 13.30 4.90 -0.66
N LEU A 54 12.49 5.82 -1.14
CA LEU A 54 11.23 5.50 -1.81
C LEU A 54 11.46 5.34 -3.30
N ILE A 55 10.98 4.25 -3.87
CA ILE A 55 10.96 3.99 -5.31
C ILE A 55 9.49 4.05 -5.73
N MET A 56 9.11 5.09 -6.45
CA MET A 56 7.72 5.46 -6.65
C MET A 56 7.31 5.36 -8.12
N SER A 57 6.10 4.81 -8.36
CA SER A 57 5.46 4.79 -9.68
C SER A 57 3.95 4.88 -9.53
N SER A 58 3.27 5.38 -10.55
CA SER A 58 1.81 5.41 -10.61
C SER A 58 1.28 4.31 -11.53
N ARG A 59 0.11 3.76 -11.18
CA ARG A 59 -0.63 2.82 -12.03
C ARG A 59 -1.60 3.48 -13.00
N ASP A 60 -1.95 4.74 -12.79
CA ASP A 60 -3.00 5.42 -13.56
C ASP A 60 -2.59 6.81 -14.03
N VAL A 61 -2.73 7.82 -13.17
CA VAL A 61 -2.46 9.23 -13.51
C VAL A 61 -1.26 9.76 -12.73
N LEU A 62 -0.87 10.99 -13.02
CA LEU A 62 0.12 11.70 -12.22
C LEU A 62 -0.40 11.94 -10.80
N HIS A 63 0.44 11.62 -9.81
CA HIS A 63 0.29 11.98 -8.41
C HIS A 63 1.56 12.68 -7.93
N SER A 64 1.57 13.24 -6.74
CA SER A 64 2.78 13.76 -6.11
C SER A 64 2.81 13.40 -4.64
N PHE A 65 3.84 12.68 -4.23
CA PHE A 65 4.02 12.20 -2.86
C PHE A 65 4.67 13.30 -2.03
N PHE A 66 3.96 13.83 -1.05
CA PHE A 66 4.40 14.96 -0.25
C PHE A 66 4.30 14.69 1.25
N VAL A 67 5.42 14.80 1.94
CA VAL A 67 5.52 14.73 3.41
C VAL A 67 6.00 16.08 3.93
N PRO A 68 5.08 16.98 4.33
CA PRO A 68 5.46 18.32 4.79
C PRO A 68 6.47 18.31 5.94
N GLY A 69 6.30 17.41 6.91
CA GLY A 69 7.19 17.28 8.05
C GLY A 69 8.64 16.94 7.68
N PHE A 70 8.86 16.32 6.53
CA PHE A 70 10.19 16.02 5.99
C PHE A 70 10.65 17.02 4.94
N ARG A 71 9.80 17.97 4.55
CA ARG A 71 10.03 18.93 3.45
C ARG A 71 10.35 18.26 2.12
N ASN A 72 9.87 17.02 1.93
CA ASN A 72 10.12 16.22 0.75
C ASN A 72 8.85 16.08 -0.08
N LYS A 73 8.98 16.37 -1.37
CA LYS A 73 7.93 16.18 -2.38
C LYS A 73 8.53 15.65 -3.66
N MET A 74 7.86 14.66 -4.28
CA MET A 74 8.29 14.08 -5.54
C MET A 74 7.07 13.59 -6.33
N ASP A 75 7.05 13.91 -7.61
CA ASP A 75 6.02 13.45 -8.52
C ASP A 75 6.10 11.94 -8.76
N VAL A 76 4.93 11.32 -8.80
CA VAL A 76 4.74 9.88 -8.99
C VAL A 76 4.10 9.65 -10.35
N VAL A 77 4.98 9.41 -11.34
CA VAL A 77 4.63 9.44 -12.76
C VAL A 77 4.28 8.03 -13.26
N PRO A 78 3.22 7.87 -14.08
CA PRO A 78 2.91 6.60 -14.71
C PRO A 78 4.04 6.09 -15.59
N LYS A 79 4.30 4.77 -15.54
CA LYS A 79 5.33 4.08 -16.36
C LYS A 79 6.77 4.58 -16.14
N LYS A 80 7.02 5.33 -15.08
CA LYS A 80 8.34 5.83 -14.71
C LYS A 80 8.59 5.55 -13.22
N PHE A 81 9.83 5.24 -12.86
CA PHE A 81 10.26 5.16 -11.47
C PHE A 81 10.98 6.44 -11.08
N ASN A 82 10.40 7.15 -10.11
CA ASN A 82 11.04 8.28 -9.46
C ASN A 82 11.52 7.86 -8.08
N THR A 83 12.64 8.41 -7.64
CA THR A 83 13.21 8.09 -6.34
C THR A 83 13.34 9.32 -5.46
N MET A 84 13.06 9.15 -4.20
CA MET A 84 13.24 10.15 -3.16
C MET A 84 13.79 9.46 -1.91
N TRP A 85 14.65 10.11 -1.13
CA TRP A 85 15.10 9.57 0.12
C TRP A 85 15.01 10.58 1.26
N PHE A 86 14.95 10.08 2.48
CA PHE A 86 14.97 10.87 3.70
C PHE A 86 15.49 10.04 4.88
N GLN A 87 15.81 10.74 5.97
CA GLN A 87 16.15 10.13 7.25
C GLN A 87 15.34 10.83 8.34
N ALA A 88 14.38 10.13 8.92
CA ALA A 88 13.54 10.66 9.98
C ALA A 88 14.32 10.66 11.31
N THR A 89 14.32 11.79 12.01
CA THR A 89 15.09 11.99 13.26
C THR A 89 14.21 12.13 14.50
N VAL A 90 12.88 12.14 14.35
CA VAL A 90 11.92 12.28 15.44
C VAL A 90 10.88 11.17 15.32
N LEU A 91 10.62 10.49 16.44
CA LEU A 91 9.56 9.46 16.53
C LEU A 91 8.17 10.09 16.36
N GLY A 92 7.24 9.31 15.87
CA GLY A 92 5.84 9.69 15.75
C GLY A 92 5.29 9.59 14.35
N GLU A 93 4.15 10.20 14.14
CA GLU A 93 3.38 10.14 12.90
C GLU A 93 3.55 11.42 12.09
N GLN A 94 3.74 11.29 10.78
CA GLN A 94 3.73 12.40 9.84
C GLN A 94 2.69 12.16 8.75
N GLN A 95 1.98 13.21 8.38
CA GLN A 95 0.97 13.15 7.33
C GLN A 95 1.62 13.14 5.95
N VAL A 96 1.06 12.33 5.05
CA VAL A 96 1.38 12.27 3.62
C VAL A 96 0.19 12.77 2.82
N PHE A 97 0.45 13.63 1.84
CA PHE A 97 -0.55 14.18 0.93
C PHE A 97 -0.23 13.78 -0.51
N CYS A 98 -1.27 13.72 -1.35
CA CYS A 98 -1.11 13.86 -2.77
C CYS A 98 -1.07 15.36 -3.11
N ALA A 99 0.00 15.84 -3.73
CA ALA A 99 0.21 17.25 -4.04
C ALA A 99 0.09 17.57 -5.55
N GLU A 100 -0.45 16.64 -6.35
CA GLU A 100 -0.78 16.84 -7.77
C GLU A 100 -2.22 16.39 -8.03
N TYR A 101 -3.01 17.22 -8.70
CA TYR A 101 -4.42 16.92 -8.95
C TYR A 101 -4.59 15.61 -9.74
N CYS A 102 -5.24 14.64 -9.12
CA CYS A 102 -5.40 13.29 -9.65
C CYS A 102 -6.86 12.85 -9.83
N GLY A 103 -7.82 13.76 -9.73
CA GLY A 103 -9.24 13.49 -9.93
C GLY A 103 -10.11 13.85 -8.72
N THR A 104 -11.35 13.35 -8.70
CA THR A 104 -12.42 13.78 -7.78
C THR A 104 -12.05 13.67 -6.31
N ASP A 105 -11.44 12.58 -5.87
CA ASP A 105 -11.06 12.36 -4.47
C ASP A 105 -9.58 12.70 -4.20
N HIS A 106 -8.99 13.58 -5.00
CA HIS A 106 -7.61 14.04 -4.82
C HIS A 106 -7.31 14.49 -3.38
N SER A 107 -8.19 15.27 -2.77
CA SER A 107 -8.03 15.77 -1.40
C SER A 107 -8.13 14.68 -0.33
N ARG A 108 -8.66 13.52 -0.65
CA ARG A 108 -8.76 12.35 0.24
C ARG A 108 -7.64 11.34 0.03
N MET A 109 -6.79 11.53 -0.97
CA MET A 109 -5.63 10.67 -1.20
C MET A 109 -4.53 10.98 -0.18
N LEU A 110 -4.70 10.45 0.99
CA LEU A 110 -3.87 10.68 2.17
C LEU A 110 -3.16 9.40 2.56
N ALA A 111 -2.00 9.53 3.23
CA ALA A 111 -1.33 8.44 3.91
C ALA A 111 -0.60 8.94 5.16
N LYS A 112 -0.01 8.04 5.92
CA LYS A 112 0.77 8.34 7.13
C LYS A 112 2.11 7.62 7.08
N VAL A 113 3.15 8.29 7.54
CA VAL A 113 4.42 7.64 7.86
C VAL A 113 4.57 7.54 9.37
N LEU A 114 4.83 6.35 9.86
CA LEU A 114 5.07 6.05 11.27
C LEU A 114 6.57 5.91 11.49
N VAL A 115 7.17 6.89 12.17
CA VAL A 115 8.58 6.82 12.56
C VAL A 115 8.68 6.08 13.88
N MET A 116 9.34 4.95 13.89
CA MET A 116 9.35 4.00 15.01
C MET A 116 10.77 3.69 15.47
N THR A 117 10.90 3.09 16.65
CA THR A 117 12.15 2.44 17.06
C THR A 117 12.43 1.23 16.18
N ASP A 118 13.70 0.76 16.11
CA ASP A 118 14.02 -0.45 15.32
C ASP A 118 13.24 -1.68 15.77
N ALA A 119 12.99 -1.82 17.07
CA ALA A 119 12.22 -2.93 17.64
C ALA A 119 10.73 -2.88 17.21
N ASP A 120 10.12 -1.70 17.27
CA ASP A 120 8.74 -1.50 16.85
C ASP A 120 8.58 -1.64 15.35
N TYR A 121 9.53 -1.12 14.57
CA TYR A 121 9.57 -1.27 13.13
C TYR A 121 9.65 -2.74 12.71
N SER A 122 10.51 -3.54 13.37
CA SER A 122 10.62 -4.96 13.09
C SER A 122 9.31 -5.69 13.40
N ARG A 123 8.65 -5.39 14.52
CA ARG A 123 7.32 -5.94 14.84
C ARG A 123 6.25 -5.53 13.84
N TRP A 124 6.28 -4.27 13.43
CA TRP A 124 5.34 -3.76 12.42
C TRP A 124 5.52 -4.47 11.07
N LEU A 125 6.76 -4.67 10.63
CA LEU A 125 7.05 -5.42 9.40
C LEU A 125 6.52 -6.84 9.48
N GLU A 126 6.75 -7.56 10.58
CA GLU A 126 6.26 -8.93 10.75
C GLU A 126 4.71 -8.99 10.73
N ALA A 127 4.06 -8.05 11.39
CA ALA A 127 2.60 -7.95 11.41
C ALA A 127 2.00 -7.62 10.03
N ASN A 128 2.76 -6.92 9.18
CA ASN A 128 2.36 -6.53 7.83
C ASN A 128 3.00 -7.40 6.74
N LYS A 129 3.81 -8.39 7.10
CA LYS A 129 4.24 -9.41 6.15
C LYS A 129 3.01 -10.02 5.53
N SER A 130 3.01 -9.98 4.20
CA SER A 130 1.86 -10.33 3.42
C SER A 130 1.24 -11.65 3.87
N LEU A 131 -0.07 -11.58 4.20
CA LEU A 131 -1.03 -12.48 3.64
C LEU A 131 -0.58 -13.96 3.62
N GLY A 132 -0.32 -14.59 4.78
CA GLY A 132 -0.17 -16.03 4.88
C GLY A 132 0.97 -16.67 4.06
N LYS A 133 1.52 -17.73 4.56
CA LYS A 133 2.59 -18.50 3.89
C LYS A 133 2.09 -19.23 2.63
N THR A 134 0.81 -19.57 2.60
CA THR A 134 0.17 -20.30 1.51
C THR A 134 -0.73 -19.39 0.65
N PRO A 135 -1.00 -19.73 -0.63
CA PRO A 135 -1.97 -19.01 -1.44
C PRO A 135 -3.37 -18.92 -0.80
N VAL A 136 -3.79 -19.98 -0.08
CA VAL A 136 -5.08 -20.03 0.62
C VAL A 136 -5.14 -19.02 1.77
N GLU A 137 -4.11 -19.00 2.62
CA GLU A 137 -4.03 -18.01 3.71
C GLU A 137 -3.97 -16.58 3.18
N ARG A 138 -3.26 -16.36 2.07
CA ARG A 138 -3.23 -15.05 1.38
C ARG A 138 -4.61 -14.66 0.89
N GLY A 139 -5.30 -15.59 0.22
CA GLY A 139 -6.66 -15.37 -0.26
C GLY A 139 -7.63 -15.06 0.87
N ALA A 140 -7.59 -15.81 1.96
CA ALA A 140 -8.45 -15.59 3.13
C ALA A 140 -8.23 -14.19 3.76
N LYS A 141 -6.98 -13.77 3.95
CA LYS A 141 -6.67 -12.44 4.49
C LYS A 141 -7.04 -11.30 3.54
N LEU A 142 -6.86 -11.47 2.23
CA LEU A 142 -7.33 -10.51 1.24
C LEU A 142 -8.84 -10.39 1.27
N PHE A 143 -9.54 -11.52 1.30
CA PHE A 143 -10.99 -11.58 1.33
C PHE A 143 -11.56 -10.88 2.56
N ALA A 144 -11.04 -11.19 3.75
CA ALA A 144 -11.49 -10.62 5.02
C ALA A 144 -11.03 -9.17 5.26
N GLY A 145 -9.91 -8.74 4.64
CA GLY A 145 -9.27 -7.46 4.92
C GLY A 145 -9.26 -6.50 3.73
N LYS A 146 -8.07 -6.29 3.18
CA LYS A 146 -7.81 -5.25 2.14
C LYS A 146 -8.65 -5.39 0.86
N GLY A 147 -9.15 -6.57 0.55
CA GLY A 147 -10.02 -6.79 -0.61
C GLY A 147 -11.44 -6.26 -0.42
N GLY A 148 -11.88 -6.07 0.84
CA GLY A 148 -13.24 -5.61 1.16
C GLY A 148 -14.36 -6.57 0.72
N CYS A 149 -14.01 -7.80 0.34
CA CYS A 149 -14.97 -8.73 -0.27
C CYS A 149 -16.06 -9.18 0.71
N THR A 150 -15.74 -9.24 2.01
CA THR A 150 -16.69 -9.63 3.06
C THR A 150 -17.84 -8.65 3.26
N ALA A 151 -17.74 -7.42 2.73
CA ALA A 151 -18.83 -6.46 2.79
C ALA A 151 -20.05 -6.92 1.95
N CYS A 152 -19.83 -7.70 0.90
CA CYS A 152 -20.87 -8.14 -0.03
C CYS A 152 -20.99 -9.67 -0.16
N HIS A 153 -19.89 -10.39 0.08
CA HIS A 153 -19.84 -11.83 -0.18
C HIS A 153 -19.65 -12.65 1.11
N ALA A 154 -20.50 -13.65 1.30
CA ALA A 154 -20.32 -14.66 2.33
C ALA A 154 -19.35 -15.75 1.84
N ASN A 155 -18.41 -16.15 2.68
CA ASN A 155 -17.47 -17.25 2.42
C ASN A 155 -17.55 -18.36 3.48
N GLN A 156 -18.68 -18.43 4.20
CA GLN A 156 -18.95 -19.43 5.24
C GLN A 156 -20.25 -20.16 4.95
N PRO A 157 -20.48 -21.34 5.57
CA PRO A 157 -21.73 -22.07 5.43
C PRO A 157 -22.97 -21.21 5.76
N ASP A 158 -24.08 -21.49 5.13
CA ASP A 158 -25.37 -20.80 5.36
C ASP A 158 -25.87 -20.89 6.82
N SER A 159 -25.35 -21.84 7.57
CA SER A 159 -25.66 -22.00 9.00
C SER A 159 -25.09 -20.88 9.89
N VAL A 160 -24.18 -20.06 9.37
CA VAL A 160 -23.60 -18.94 10.14
C VAL A 160 -24.48 -17.70 9.95
N ALA A 161 -25.11 -17.26 11.04
CA ALA A 161 -25.98 -16.08 11.02
C ALA A 161 -25.19 -14.77 10.78
N GLY A 162 -25.88 -13.76 10.21
CA GLY A 162 -25.34 -12.41 10.04
C GLY A 162 -24.39 -12.23 8.87
N GLN A 163 -24.34 -13.16 7.94
CA GLN A 163 -23.52 -13.01 6.74
C GLN A 163 -24.14 -12.07 5.71
N PRO A 164 -23.32 -11.27 5.00
CA PRO A 164 -23.81 -10.45 3.91
C PRO A 164 -24.30 -11.33 2.75
N ASN A 165 -25.39 -10.92 2.10
CA ASN A 165 -25.97 -11.59 0.95
C ASN A 165 -26.23 -10.63 -0.24
N ILE A 166 -25.48 -9.53 -0.30
CA ILE A 166 -25.57 -8.54 -1.36
C ILE A 166 -25.00 -9.11 -2.67
N GLY A 167 -23.89 -9.84 -2.56
CA GLY A 167 -23.24 -10.53 -3.68
C GLY A 167 -23.44 -12.05 -3.63
N PRO A 168 -23.11 -12.78 -4.70
CA PRO A 168 -23.17 -14.24 -4.73
C PRO A 168 -22.37 -14.87 -3.58
N LYS A 169 -22.92 -15.95 -3.00
CA LYS A 169 -22.22 -16.72 -1.96
C LYS A 169 -21.01 -17.44 -2.55
N LEU A 170 -19.84 -17.29 -1.91
CA LEU A 170 -18.62 -17.92 -2.37
C LEU A 170 -18.33 -19.26 -1.66
N TRP A 171 -19.02 -19.56 -0.56
CA TRP A 171 -18.91 -20.85 0.10
C TRP A 171 -19.41 -21.97 -0.82
N GLY A 172 -18.56 -22.98 -1.03
CA GLY A 172 -18.88 -24.09 -1.93
C GLY A 172 -19.03 -23.70 -3.40
N ALA A 173 -18.53 -22.53 -3.81
CA ALA A 173 -18.62 -22.09 -5.21
C ALA A 173 -17.83 -23.01 -6.15
N PHE A 174 -16.66 -23.49 -5.71
CA PHE A 174 -15.83 -24.36 -6.54
C PHE A 174 -16.53 -25.69 -6.86
N GLY A 175 -16.64 -25.98 -8.14
CA GLY A 175 -17.36 -27.16 -8.64
C GLY A 175 -18.88 -27.05 -8.67
N ARG A 176 -19.46 -25.95 -8.23
CA ARG A 176 -20.92 -25.71 -8.28
C ARG A 176 -21.36 -25.34 -9.68
N LYS A 177 -22.53 -25.83 -10.08
CA LYS A 177 -23.22 -25.36 -11.30
C LYS A 177 -24.11 -24.16 -10.97
N GLU A 178 -23.86 -23.06 -11.64
CA GLU A 178 -24.67 -21.84 -11.55
C GLU A 178 -25.51 -21.67 -12.79
N ALA A 179 -26.80 -21.41 -12.59
CA ALA A 179 -27.72 -21.04 -13.69
C ALA A 179 -27.51 -19.56 -14.03
N LEU A 180 -27.32 -19.26 -15.28
CA LEU A 180 -27.24 -17.90 -15.79
C LEU A 180 -28.63 -17.36 -16.16
N ALA A 181 -28.74 -16.04 -16.27
CA ALA A 181 -30.02 -15.37 -16.60
C ALA A 181 -30.58 -15.74 -17.96
N ASP A 182 -29.78 -16.25 -18.88
CA ASP A 182 -30.16 -16.75 -20.22
C ASP A 182 -30.62 -18.21 -20.21
N GLY A 183 -30.69 -18.86 -19.03
CA GLY A 183 -31.09 -20.25 -18.88
C GLY A 183 -29.96 -21.27 -19.10
N SER A 184 -28.77 -20.83 -19.47
CA SER A 184 -27.58 -21.68 -19.53
C SER A 184 -27.01 -21.94 -18.12
N SER A 185 -26.06 -22.86 -17.98
CA SER A 185 -25.37 -23.10 -16.72
C SER A 185 -23.87 -23.14 -16.95
N VAL A 186 -23.13 -22.61 -15.97
CA VAL A 186 -21.67 -22.66 -15.92
C VAL A 186 -21.22 -23.43 -14.69
N GLN A 187 -20.18 -24.22 -14.81
CA GLN A 187 -19.49 -24.83 -13.67
C GLN A 187 -18.35 -23.91 -13.24
N ILE A 188 -18.39 -23.46 -11.97
CA ILE A 188 -17.39 -22.57 -11.39
C ILE A 188 -16.18 -23.37 -10.89
#